data_897859d86deb481fc7afd144225a84b5
#
_entry.id   897859d86deb481fc7afd144225a84b5
#
_cell.length_a   1.000
_cell.length_b   1.000
_cell.length_c   1.000
_cell.angle_alpha   90.00
_cell.angle_beta   90.00
_cell.angle_gamma   90.00
#
_symmetry.space_group_name_H-M   'P 1'
#
loop_
_entity.id
_entity.type
_entity.pdbx_description
1 polymer ?
#
loop_
_entity_poly.entity_id
_entity_poly.type
_entity_poly.pdbx_seq_one_letter_code
_entity_poly.pdbx_strand_id
1 'polypeptide(L)'
;PLDVELVLELARTHQALVTVEEGTILGGAGSAVLEALQAAGVQCPVQVLGIADVFTEHGDPAKLLAEMGLDAAGIEASVRQRFGDLCDQAAASSVATLKRVV
;
A
#
# COMPACT_ATOMS: atom_id res chain seq x y z
N PRO A 1 2.85 -10.56 14.43
CA PRO A 1 3.03 -9.14 14.71
C PRO A 1 3.74 -8.41 13.57
N LEU A 2 3.48 -7.10 13.43
CA LEU A 2 4.09 -6.27 12.41
C LEU A 2 5.60 -6.12 12.69
N ASP A 3 6.42 -6.25 11.64
CA ASP A 3 7.84 -5.94 11.73
C ASP A 3 8.04 -4.42 11.68
N VAL A 4 7.96 -3.78 12.84
CA VAL A 4 8.05 -2.34 12.96
C VAL A 4 9.42 -1.80 12.53
N GLU A 5 10.49 -2.50 12.83
CA GLU A 5 11.85 -2.08 12.43
C GLU A 5 11.98 -1.99 10.92
N LEU A 6 11.48 -3.00 10.20
CA LEU A 6 11.49 -2.99 8.74
C LEU A 6 10.62 -1.86 8.18
N VAL A 7 9.44 -1.65 8.74
CA VAL A 7 8.55 -0.55 8.31
C VAL A 7 9.25 0.80 8.45
N LEU A 8 9.91 1.05 9.57
CA LEU A 8 10.62 2.30 9.81
C LEU A 8 11.83 2.46 8.88
N GLU A 9 12.57 1.39 8.64
CA GLU A 9 13.68 1.40 7.68
C GLU A 9 13.17 1.76 6.27
N LEU A 10 12.11 1.11 5.82
CA LEU A 10 11.53 1.39 4.50
C LEU A 10 11.02 2.83 4.40
N ALA A 11 10.37 3.33 5.44
CA ALA A 11 9.86 4.70 5.46
C ALA A 11 10.97 5.75 5.40
N ARG A 12 12.12 5.46 6.01
CA ARG A 12 13.28 6.36 5.99
C ARG A 12 14.07 6.31 4.70
N THR A 13 13.98 5.23 3.94
CA THR A 13 14.76 4.99 2.73
C THR A 13 13.95 5.10 1.44
N HIS A 14 12.64 5.29 1.53
CA HIS A 14 11.74 5.42 0.39
C HIS A 14 10.93 6.71 0.50
N GLN A 15 10.53 7.24 -0.65
CA GLN A 15 9.75 8.47 -0.70
C GLN A 15 8.26 8.26 -0.40
N ALA A 16 7.77 7.04 -0.56
CA ALA A 16 6.40 6.65 -0.27
C ALA A 16 6.31 5.16 -0.03
N LEU A 17 5.27 4.73 0.69
CA LEU A 17 4.95 3.33 0.91
C LEU A 17 3.55 3.02 0.39
N VAL A 18 3.34 1.80 -0.07
CA VAL A 18 2.02 1.30 -0.44
C VAL A 18 1.79 0.00 0.31
N THR A 19 0.67 -0.11 0.99
CA THR A 19 0.23 -1.37 1.59
C THR A 19 -0.94 -1.93 0.80
N VAL A 20 -0.93 -3.23 0.57
CA VAL A 20 -2.01 -3.93 -0.15
C VAL A 20 -2.44 -5.12 0.69
N GLU A 21 -3.73 -5.21 0.95
CA GLU A 21 -4.29 -6.32 1.73
C GLU A 21 -5.66 -6.74 1.22
N GLU A 22 -5.96 -8.02 1.29
CA GLU A 22 -7.29 -8.56 1.03
C GLU A 22 -8.16 -8.51 2.30
N GLY A 23 -8.04 -7.44 3.03
CA GLY A 23 -8.78 -7.17 4.26
C GLY A 23 -9.32 -5.76 4.29
N THR A 24 -10.08 -5.44 5.32
CA THR A 24 -10.64 -4.09 5.41
C THR A 24 -9.53 -3.07 5.64
N ILE A 25 -9.67 -1.90 5.02
CA ILE A 25 -8.73 -0.79 5.19
C ILE A 25 -8.70 -0.34 6.65
N LEU A 26 -9.85 -0.34 7.31
CA LEU A 26 -9.97 0.06 8.71
C LEU A 26 -9.53 -1.08 9.63
N GLY A 27 -8.52 -0.83 10.47
CA GLY A 27 -8.02 -1.79 11.44
C GLY A 27 -7.20 -2.94 10.87
N GLY A 28 -6.82 -2.88 9.60
CA GLY A 28 -6.00 -3.91 8.96
C GLY A 28 -4.50 -3.65 9.04
N ALA A 29 -3.73 -4.35 8.22
CA ALA A 29 -2.27 -4.24 8.18
C ALA A 29 -1.80 -2.83 7.79
N GLY A 30 -2.48 -2.18 6.85
CA GLY A 30 -2.19 -0.79 6.48
C GLY A 30 -2.36 0.17 7.65
N SER A 31 -3.41 0.00 8.45
CA SER A 31 -3.62 0.78 9.68
C SER A 31 -2.47 0.58 10.67
N ALA A 32 -2.01 -0.65 10.84
CA ALA A 32 -0.88 -0.94 11.72
C ALA A 32 0.41 -0.25 11.27
N VAL A 33 0.64 -0.18 9.96
CA VAL A 33 1.79 0.55 9.40
C VAL A 33 1.68 2.05 9.73
N LEU A 34 0.51 2.64 9.53
CA LEU A 34 0.29 4.06 9.85
C LEU A 34 0.51 4.35 11.35
N GLU A 35 0.00 3.48 12.21
CA GLU A 35 0.19 3.60 13.67
C GLU A 35 1.67 3.51 14.05
N ALA A 36 2.42 2.59 13.46
CA ALA A 36 3.84 2.42 13.73
C ALA A 36 4.65 3.67 13.33
N LEU A 37 4.37 4.24 12.16
CA LEU A 37 5.01 5.47 11.70
C LEU A 37 4.68 6.65 12.62
N GLN A 38 3.42 6.79 13.00
CA GLN A 38 2.97 7.85 13.89
C GLN A 38 3.63 7.74 15.27
N ALA A 39 3.67 6.54 15.84
CA ALA A 39 4.29 6.31 17.13
C ALA A 39 5.79 6.62 17.14
N ALA A 40 6.47 6.39 16.04
CA ALA A 40 7.90 6.67 15.90
C ALA A 40 8.21 8.11 15.44
N GLY A 41 7.21 8.91 15.13
CA GLY A 41 7.39 10.27 14.61
C GLY A 41 8.01 10.31 13.22
N VAL A 42 7.88 9.24 12.44
CA VAL A 42 8.41 9.16 11.07
C VAL A 42 7.34 9.60 10.09
N GLN A 43 7.67 10.60 9.27
CA GLN A 43 6.76 11.10 8.25
C GLN A 43 7.12 10.46 6.90
N CYS A 44 6.16 9.73 6.34
CA CYS A 44 6.28 9.12 5.01
C CYS A 44 4.86 8.98 4.43
N PRO A 45 4.62 9.42 3.20
CA PRO A 45 3.32 9.20 2.57
C PRO A 45 3.05 7.70 2.43
N VAL A 46 1.87 7.27 2.85
CA VAL A 46 1.45 5.85 2.75
C VAL A 46 0.11 5.80 2.04
N GLN A 47 0.03 5.00 0.99
CA GLN A 47 -1.22 4.64 0.37
C GLN A 47 -1.65 3.26 0.86
N VAL A 48 -2.84 3.19 1.45
CA VAL A 48 -3.41 1.94 1.92
C VAL A 48 -4.43 1.45 0.90
N LEU A 49 -4.19 0.28 0.34
CA LEU A 49 -5.10 -0.38 -0.60
C LEU A 49 -5.66 -1.64 0.08
N GLY A 50 -6.95 -1.77 0.05
CA GLY A 50 -7.66 -2.87 0.67
C GLY A 50 -9.14 -2.80 0.37
N ILE A 51 -9.92 -3.60 1.07
CA ILE A 51 -11.37 -3.64 0.91
C ILE A 51 -11.97 -2.46 1.69
N ALA A 52 -12.77 -1.64 1.02
CA ALA A 52 -13.52 -0.59 1.69
C ALA A 52 -14.52 -1.20 2.68
N ASP A 53 -14.82 -0.46 3.75
CA ASP A 53 -15.79 -0.92 4.76
C ASP A 53 -17.22 -0.80 4.21
N VAL A 54 -17.51 -1.61 3.19
CA VAL A 54 -18.82 -1.71 2.55
C VAL A 54 -19.18 -3.18 2.40
N PHE A 55 -20.47 -3.46 2.35
CA PHE A 55 -20.96 -4.81 2.13
C PHE A 55 -20.63 -5.27 0.70
N THR A 56 -19.91 -6.38 0.57
CA THR A 56 -19.56 -6.96 -0.73
C THR A 56 -20.41 -8.20 -1.00
N GLU A 57 -20.93 -8.29 -2.23
CA GLU A 57 -21.70 -9.45 -2.65
C GLU A 57 -20.75 -10.63 -2.95
N HIS A 58 -21.27 -11.85 -2.81
CA HIS A 58 -20.55 -13.06 -3.19
C HIS A 58 -20.39 -13.14 -4.71
N GLY A 59 -19.22 -13.55 -5.16
CA GLY A 59 -18.92 -13.71 -6.56
C GLY A 59 -17.58 -14.39 -6.80
N ASP A 60 -17.15 -14.42 -8.05
CA ASP A 60 -15.84 -14.92 -8.41
C ASP A 60 -14.74 -14.05 -7.74
N PRO A 61 -13.81 -14.66 -6.96
CA PRO A 61 -12.78 -13.91 -6.26
C PRO A 61 -11.95 -12.98 -7.17
N ALA A 62 -11.59 -13.44 -8.36
CA ALA A 62 -10.81 -12.61 -9.30
C ALA A 62 -11.59 -11.37 -9.76
N LYS A 63 -12.89 -11.51 -10.04
CA LYS A 63 -13.75 -10.39 -10.40
C LYS A 63 -13.95 -9.43 -9.24
N LEU A 64 -14.12 -9.94 -8.02
CA LEU A 64 -14.27 -9.10 -6.84
C LEU A 64 -13.02 -8.27 -6.58
N LEU A 65 -11.84 -8.87 -6.70
CA LEU A 65 -10.58 -8.13 -6.56
C LEU A 65 -10.44 -7.04 -7.63
N ALA A 66 -10.79 -7.34 -8.88
CA ALA A 66 -10.75 -6.35 -9.96
C ALA A 66 -11.72 -5.19 -9.71
N GLU A 67 -12.95 -5.48 -9.25
CA GLU A 67 -13.95 -4.45 -8.92
C GLU A 67 -13.49 -3.56 -7.76
N MET A 68 -12.73 -4.09 -6.83
CA MET A 68 -12.17 -3.35 -5.70
C MET A 68 -10.86 -2.62 -6.04
N GLY A 69 -10.34 -2.79 -7.26
CA GLY A 69 -9.07 -2.20 -7.66
C GLY A 69 -7.86 -2.89 -7.04
N LEU A 70 -8.00 -4.15 -6.62
CA LEU A 70 -6.94 -4.93 -5.96
C LEU A 70 -6.28 -5.96 -6.87
N ASP A 71 -6.62 -5.98 -8.16
CA ASP A 71 -5.84 -6.70 -9.16
C ASP A 71 -4.62 -5.89 -9.58
N ALA A 72 -3.73 -6.48 -10.36
CA ALA A 72 -2.49 -5.83 -10.77
C ALA A 72 -2.74 -4.49 -11.47
N ALA A 73 -3.71 -4.42 -12.37
CA ALA A 73 -4.04 -3.20 -13.10
C ALA A 73 -4.61 -2.12 -12.17
N GLY A 74 -5.46 -2.49 -11.23
CA GLY A 74 -6.05 -1.57 -10.25
C GLY A 74 -5.02 -1.00 -9.29
N ILE A 75 -4.13 -1.84 -8.78
CA ILE A 75 -3.03 -1.42 -7.91
C ILE A 75 -2.11 -0.44 -8.64
N GLU A 76 -1.70 -0.78 -9.87
CA GLU A 76 -0.86 0.10 -10.68
C GLU A 76 -1.53 1.45 -10.92
N ALA A 77 -2.80 1.45 -11.30
CA ALA A 77 -3.56 2.68 -11.54
C ALA A 77 -3.64 3.55 -10.27
N SER A 78 -3.90 2.95 -9.11
CA SER A 78 -3.98 3.66 -7.83
C SER A 78 -2.63 4.28 -7.44
N VAL A 79 -1.54 3.54 -7.61
CA VAL A 79 -0.19 4.04 -7.29
C VAL A 79 0.20 5.18 -8.23
N ARG A 80 -0.06 5.04 -9.54
CA ARG A 80 0.24 6.09 -10.51
C ARG A 80 -0.61 7.34 -10.28
N GLN A 81 -1.86 7.19 -9.90
CA GLN A 81 -2.73 8.32 -9.61
C GLN A 81 -2.20 9.15 -8.43
N ARG A 82 -1.75 8.49 -7.37
CA ARG A 82 -1.28 9.17 -6.18
C ARG A 82 0.19 9.59 -6.25
N PHE A 83 1.04 8.74 -6.79
CA PHE A 83 2.49 8.91 -6.79
C PHE A 83 3.09 8.94 -8.20
N GLY A 84 2.33 9.41 -9.19
CA GLY A 84 2.77 9.43 -10.58
C GLY A 84 4.12 10.12 -10.78
N ASP A 85 4.34 11.26 -10.14
CA ASP A 85 5.60 11.99 -10.22
C ASP A 85 6.78 11.19 -9.67
N LEU A 86 6.57 10.46 -8.56
CA LEU A 86 7.59 9.58 -7.98
C LEU A 86 7.88 8.38 -8.87
N CYS A 87 6.85 7.82 -9.51
CA CYS A 87 7.01 6.71 -10.46
C CYS A 87 7.84 7.14 -11.67
N ASP A 88 7.61 8.32 -12.20
CA ASP A 88 8.37 8.86 -13.33
C ASP A 88 9.83 9.11 -12.96
N GLN A 89 10.11 9.62 -11.77
CA GLN A 89 11.46 9.78 -11.25
C GLN A 89 12.16 8.43 -11.08
N ALA A 90 11.47 7.43 -10.56
CA ALA A 90 12.02 6.08 -10.38
C ALA A 90 12.34 5.42 -11.73
N ALA A 91 11.49 5.59 -12.74
CA ALA A 91 11.74 5.09 -14.09
C ALA A 91 12.99 5.75 -14.70
N ALA A 92 13.23 7.02 -14.43
CA ALA A 92 14.41 7.75 -14.89
C ALA A 92 15.69 7.28 -14.18
N SER A 93 15.61 6.85 -12.91
CA SER A 93 16.76 6.42 -12.09
C SER A 93 17.04 4.93 -12.08
N SER A 94 16.23 4.12 -12.76
CA SER A 94 16.41 2.71 -13.09
C SER A 94 16.38 1.65 -11.97
N VAL A 95 15.98 1.94 -10.73
CA VAL A 95 15.86 0.87 -9.72
C VAL A 95 14.66 1.08 -8.81
N ALA A 96 13.57 0.40 -9.10
CA ALA A 96 12.48 0.25 -8.13
C ALA A 96 12.64 -1.12 -7.44
N THR A 97 12.82 -1.13 -6.13
CA THR A 97 12.85 -2.36 -5.33
C THR A 97 11.54 -2.48 -4.56
N LEU A 98 10.74 -3.49 -4.89
CA LEU A 98 9.55 -3.84 -4.13
C LEU A 98 9.94 -4.80 -3.00
N LYS A 99 9.66 -4.41 -1.77
CA LYS A 99 9.85 -5.27 -0.59
C LYS A 99 8.51 -5.58 0.05
N ARG A 100 8.32 -6.84 0.40
CA ARG A 100 7.14 -7.32 1.10
C ARG A 100 7.35 -7.17 2.61
N VAL A 101 6.41 -6.51 3.29
CA VAL A 101 6.47 -6.20 4.73
C VAL A 101 5.56 -7.11 5.55
N VAL A 102 4.55 -7.68 4.93
CA VAL A 102 3.55 -8.52 5.63
C VAL A 102 3.39 -9.87 4.95
#